data_0db951471d3a530a580e90a6150cd4b2
#
_entry.id   0db951471d3a530a580e90a6150cd4b2
#
_cell.length_a   1.000
_cell.length_b   1.000
_cell.length_c   1.000
_cell.angle_alpha   90.00
_cell.angle_beta   90.00
_cell.angle_gamma   90.00
#
_symmetry.space_group_name_H-M   'P 1'
#
loop_
_entity.id
_entity.type
_entity.pdbx_description
1 polymer ?
#
loop_
_entity_poly.entity_id
_entity_poly.type
_entity_poly.pdbx_seq_one_letter_code
_entity_poly.pdbx_strand_id
1 'polypeptide(L)'
;MKHTKDKIAIVGAGALGGHVGAYLTREGYDITLIDPWPEHVNHVRANGLTLNGLTEPERFTQPVDAIHITDLQKTAQNKPFNFAFVAVKSYDTIWATQMIKDYLTSDGFCISLQNGINEDRIASVVGWGKTLGCIASTIAVELAAPGQINRNVALGGKERTIFSVGEVHGRITPRVRKITEMLNSVDTAKPTSNLWGERWSKLVVNCMRNPVSAATGRGGNANDKDEHSRRLAVRLAGEAGQIGIALGYELGLIYKIEPMVLIAAENGDSDAMAECEEILLANTSFRNDDQRPSMGQDILKGRRTEIDFLNGLVVEKAAKLGLEVPANAGIADVVRRIERGEIEASPEAISHL
;
A
#
# COMPACT_ATOMS: atom_id res chain seq x y z
N MET A 1 20.07 4.81 -22.21
CA MET A 1 21.06 5.09 -21.13
C MET A 1 21.44 3.75 -20.50
N LYS A 2 22.71 3.48 -20.21
CA LYS A 2 23.10 2.24 -19.51
C LYS A 2 22.62 2.39 -18.06
N HIS A 3 21.55 1.68 -17.71
CA HIS A 3 21.07 1.61 -16.34
C HIS A 3 22.18 1.08 -15.41
N THR A 4 22.15 1.53 -14.16
CA THR A 4 23.15 1.20 -13.15
C THR A 4 23.33 -0.31 -13.03
N LYS A 5 24.58 -0.76 -12.79
CA LYS A 5 24.91 -2.19 -12.52
C LYS A 5 24.39 -2.68 -11.16
N ASP A 6 23.33 -2.07 -10.63
CA ASP A 6 22.77 -2.49 -9.34
C ASP A 6 21.98 -3.76 -9.50
N LYS A 7 22.21 -4.69 -8.62
CA LYS A 7 21.35 -5.85 -8.42
C LYS A 7 20.29 -5.52 -7.36
N ILE A 8 19.02 -5.71 -7.69
CA ILE A 8 17.90 -5.22 -6.92
C ILE A 8 17.01 -6.40 -6.52
N ALA A 9 16.70 -6.52 -5.23
CA ALA A 9 15.71 -7.48 -4.76
C ALA A 9 14.32 -6.81 -4.62
N ILE A 10 13.26 -7.55 -4.93
CA ILE A 10 11.91 -7.22 -4.53
C ILE A 10 11.38 -8.38 -3.68
N VAL A 11 11.24 -8.17 -2.38
CA VAL A 11 10.74 -9.15 -1.43
C VAL A 11 9.22 -9.01 -1.34
N GLY A 12 8.52 -10.01 -1.84
CA GLY A 12 7.08 -10.01 -2.08
C GLY A 12 6.77 -9.72 -3.55
N ALA A 13 6.59 -10.77 -4.34
CA ALA A 13 6.21 -10.69 -5.76
C ALA A 13 4.68 -10.63 -5.96
N GLY A 14 3.95 -10.14 -4.95
CA GLY A 14 2.51 -9.91 -5.01
C GLY A 14 2.12 -8.87 -6.07
N ALA A 15 0.88 -8.37 -5.99
CA ALA A 15 0.35 -7.44 -6.99
C ALA A 15 1.26 -6.24 -7.27
N LEU A 16 1.68 -5.51 -6.21
CA LEU A 16 2.48 -4.29 -6.36
C LEU A 16 3.95 -4.61 -6.65
N GLY A 17 4.57 -5.51 -5.87
CA GLY A 17 5.97 -5.89 -6.07
C GLY A 17 6.21 -6.54 -7.42
N GLY A 18 5.34 -7.43 -7.86
CA GLY A 18 5.41 -8.04 -9.20
C GLY A 18 5.18 -7.02 -10.31
N HIS A 19 4.21 -6.10 -10.16
CA HIS A 19 3.97 -5.03 -11.13
C HIS A 19 5.21 -4.15 -11.32
N VAL A 20 5.77 -3.65 -10.22
CA VAL A 20 7.00 -2.82 -10.26
C VAL A 20 8.16 -3.61 -10.84
N GLY A 21 8.33 -4.86 -10.41
CA GLY A 21 9.42 -5.73 -10.89
C GLY A 21 9.37 -6.01 -12.39
N ALA A 22 8.18 -6.28 -12.94
CA ALA A 22 8.01 -6.51 -14.37
C ALA A 22 8.37 -5.27 -15.21
N TYR A 23 7.88 -4.09 -14.83
CA TYR A 23 8.24 -2.85 -15.52
C TYR A 23 9.73 -2.53 -15.43
N LEU A 24 10.33 -2.63 -14.24
CA LEU A 24 11.76 -2.37 -14.07
C LEU A 24 12.63 -3.35 -14.86
N THR A 25 12.25 -4.63 -14.91
CA THR A 25 12.96 -5.62 -15.73
C THR A 25 12.83 -5.30 -17.22
N ARG A 26 11.67 -4.87 -17.69
CA ARG A 26 11.44 -4.45 -19.08
C ARG A 26 12.34 -3.27 -19.47
N GLU A 27 12.59 -2.37 -18.53
CA GLU A 27 13.50 -1.23 -18.71
C GLU A 27 15.00 -1.59 -18.55
N GLY A 28 15.32 -2.87 -18.29
CA GLY A 28 16.69 -3.37 -18.25
C GLY A 28 17.38 -3.28 -16.89
N TYR A 29 16.63 -3.12 -15.80
CA TYR A 29 17.17 -3.24 -14.44
C TYR A 29 17.36 -4.71 -14.06
N ASP A 30 18.40 -5.01 -13.28
CA ASP A 30 18.70 -6.36 -12.75
C ASP A 30 17.84 -6.64 -11.51
N ILE A 31 16.65 -7.17 -11.75
CA ILE A 31 15.64 -7.44 -10.73
C ILE A 31 15.57 -8.92 -10.41
N THR A 32 15.58 -9.26 -9.12
CA THR A 32 15.24 -10.58 -8.61
C THR A 32 14.01 -10.48 -7.71
N LEU A 33 12.93 -11.14 -8.09
CA LEU A 33 11.72 -11.28 -7.26
C LEU A 33 11.93 -12.40 -6.24
N ILE A 34 11.53 -12.19 -4.99
CA ILE A 34 11.64 -13.17 -3.90
C ILE A 34 10.26 -13.35 -3.27
N ASP A 35 9.70 -14.55 -3.33
CA ASP A 35 8.34 -14.82 -2.84
C ASP A 35 8.23 -16.20 -2.18
N PRO A 36 7.41 -16.35 -1.12
CA PRO A 36 7.19 -17.64 -0.45
C PRO A 36 6.19 -18.56 -1.17
N TRP A 37 5.43 -18.09 -2.16
CA TRP A 37 4.41 -18.88 -2.84
C TRP A 37 4.99 -19.68 -4.01
N PRO A 38 5.16 -21.01 -3.85
CA PRO A 38 5.87 -21.85 -4.83
C PRO A 38 5.23 -21.83 -6.22
N GLU A 39 3.88 -21.91 -6.30
CA GLU A 39 3.18 -21.94 -7.59
C GLU A 39 3.41 -20.65 -8.36
N HIS A 40 3.38 -19.50 -7.67
CA HIS A 40 3.64 -18.19 -8.26
C HIS A 40 5.08 -18.10 -8.78
N VAL A 41 6.06 -18.43 -7.95
CA VAL A 41 7.48 -18.42 -8.33
C VAL A 41 7.76 -19.34 -9.51
N ASN A 42 7.23 -20.57 -9.49
CA ASN A 42 7.41 -21.53 -10.57
C ASN A 42 6.77 -21.05 -11.88
N HIS A 43 5.57 -20.46 -11.80
CA HIS A 43 4.91 -19.87 -12.97
C HIS A 43 5.76 -18.74 -13.57
N VAL A 44 6.23 -17.78 -12.72
CA VAL A 44 7.05 -16.66 -13.17
C VAL A 44 8.35 -17.13 -13.81
N ARG A 45 9.01 -18.14 -13.25
CA ARG A 45 10.22 -18.75 -13.84
C ARG A 45 9.98 -19.35 -15.22
N ALA A 46 8.85 -20.02 -15.39
CA ALA A 46 8.55 -20.75 -16.63
C ALA A 46 7.97 -19.82 -17.72
N ASN A 47 7.14 -18.85 -17.34
CA ASN A 47 6.29 -18.09 -18.26
C ASN A 47 6.50 -16.57 -18.20
N GLY A 48 7.21 -16.07 -17.18
CA GLY A 48 7.30 -14.64 -16.89
C GLY A 48 6.08 -14.11 -16.12
N LEU A 49 6.06 -12.79 -15.87
CA LEU A 49 4.91 -12.06 -15.32
C LEU A 49 4.09 -11.46 -16.45
N THR A 50 2.81 -11.76 -16.47
CA THR A 50 1.83 -11.16 -17.39
C THR A 50 1.12 -10.00 -16.69
N LEU A 51 1.24 -8.81 -17.28
CA LEU A 51 0.55 -7.61 -16.83
C LEU A 51 -0.61 -7.30 -17.78
N ASN A 52 -1.79 -7.09 -17.20
CA ASN A 52 -3.00 -6.74 -17.90
C ASN A 52 -3.44 -5.34 -17.46
N GLY A 53 -2.99 -4.31 -18.18
CA GLY A 53 -3.39 -2.92 -17.95
C GLY A 53 -4.58 -2.52 -18.83
N LEU A 54 -4.99 -1.27 -18.71
CA LEU A 54 -6.14 -0.73 -19.44
C LEU A 54 -5.84 -0.50 -20.92
N THR A 55 -4.60 -0.13 -21.26
CA THR A 55 -4.16 0.18 -22.61
C THR A 55 -3.27 -0.93 -23.18
N GLU A 56 -3.16 -0.99 -24.51
CA GLU A 56 -2.33 -1.98 -25.20
C GLU A 56 -0.85 -1.98 -24.73
N PRO A 57 -0.17 -0.83 -24.58
CA PRO A 57 1.22 -0.81 -24.10
C PRO A 57 1.41 -1.31 -22.66
N GLU A 58 0.33 -1.33 -21.86
CA GLU A 58 0.32 -1.84 -20.49
C GLU A 58 0.08 -3.36 -20.42
N ARG A 59 -0.19 -4.02 -21.57
CA ARG A 59 -0.45 -5.46 -21.67
C ARG A 59 0.78 -6.14 -22.26
N PHE A 60 1.52 -6.85 -21.41
CA PHE A 60 2.73 -7.56 -21.82
C PHE A 60 3.07 -8.70 -20.86
N THR A 61 3.89 -9.63 -21.34
CA THR A 61 4.51 -10.65 -20.50
C THR A 61 6.02 -10.39 -20.47
N GLN A 62 6.56 -10.29 -19.25
CA GLN A 62 7.98 -10.02 -19.02
C GLN A 62 8.63 -11.21 -18.33
N PRO A 63 9.65 -11.86 -18.93
CA PRO A 63 10.54 -12.73 -18.18
C PRO A 63 11.24 -11.96 -17.07
N VAL A 64 11.13 -12.44 -15.84
CA VAL A 64 11.75 -11.83 -14.65
C VAL A 64 12.41 -12.94 -13.85
N ASP A 65 13.61 -12.67 -13.32
CA ASP A 65 14.25 -13.60 -12.39
C ASP A 65 13.44 -13.67 -11.09
N ALA A 66 13.05 -14.90 -10.71
CA ALA A 66 12.23 -15.13 -9.53
C ALA A 66 12.79 -16.31 -8.73
N ILE A 67 12.90 -16.13 -7.41
CA ILE A 67 13.39 -17.19 -6.52
C ILE A 67 12.41 -17.42 -5.37
N HIS A 68 12.24 -18.68 -4.99
CA HIS A 68 11.56 -19.01 -3.76
C HIS A 68 12.44 -18.65 -2.56
N ILE A 69 11.84 -18.27 -1.45
CA ILE A 69 12.57 -17.88 -0.23
C ILE A 69 13.60 -18.93 0.22
N THR A 70 13.33 -20.22 0.04
CA THR A 70 14.26 -21.33 0.36
C THR A 70 15.48 -21.37 -0.55
N ASP A 71 15.41 -20.74 -1.73
CA ASP A 71 16.52 -20.68 -2.69
C ASP A 71 17.45 -19.48 -2.43
N LEU A 72 17.06 -18.57 -1.53
CA LEU A 72 17.83 -17.35 -1.26
C LEU A 72 19.25 -17.65 -0.80
N GLN A 73 19.46 -18.72 -0.04
CA GLN A 73 20.78 -19.15 0.41
C GLN A 73 21.74 -19.46 -0.75
N LYS A 74 21.24 -19.91 -1.89
CA LYS A 74 22.03 -20.15 -3.10
C LYS A 74 22.59 -18.86 -3.71
N THR A 75 21.99 -17.72 -3.40
CA THR A 75 22.44 -16.40 -3.86
C THR A 75 23.66 -15.91 -3.09
N ALA A 76 24.03 -16.51 -1.96
CA ALA A 76 25.22 -16.14 -1.18
C ALA A 76 26.52 -16.24 -1.98
N GLN A 77 26.59 -17.10 -3.00
CA GLN A 77 27.72 -17.21 -3.94
C GLN A 77 27.63 -16.16 -5.07
N ASN A 78 26.54 -15.47 -5.22
CA ASN A 78 26.31 -14.45 -6.22
C ASN A 78 26.58 -13.07 -5.64
N LYS A 79 26.66 -12.09 -6.55
CA LYS A 79 26.80 -10.69 -6.19
C LYS A 79 25.64 -10.26 -5.25
N PRO A 80 25.93 -9.62 -4.09
CA PRO A 80 24.89 -9.16 -3.18
C PRO A 80 24.01 -8.07 -3.80
N PHE A 81 22.81 -7.88 -3.27
CA PHE A 81 21.89 -6.84 -3.72
C PHE A 81 22.33 -5.45 -3.22
N ASN A 82 22.25 -4.46 -4.08
CA ASN A 82 22.54 -3.08 -3.72
C ASN A 82 21.42 -2.46 -2.87
N PHE A 83 20.18 -2.87 -3.11
CA PHE A 83 19.04 -2.51 -2.28
C PHE A 83 17.87 -3.47 -2.52
N ALA A 84 16.89 -3.41 -1.61
CA ALA A 84 15.70 -4.24 -1.68
C ALA A 84 14.44 -3.41 -1.50
N PHE A 85 13.44 -3.64 -2.34
CA PHE A 85 12.06 -3.25 -2.05
C PHE A 85 11.43 -4.30 -1.14
N VAL A 86 10.84 -3.86 -0.04
CA VAL A 86 9.99 -4.67 0.83
C VAL A 86 8.54 -4.40 0.41
N ALA A 87 7.92 -5.39 -0.23
CA ALA A 87 6.59 -5.31 -0.83
C ALA A 87 5.64 -6.41 -0.32
N VAL A 88 5.97 -7.03 0.80
CA VAL A 88 5.11 -7.98 1.52
C VAL A 88 3.99 -7.27 2.27
N LYS A 89 3.00 -8.00 2.75
CA LYS A 89 1.99 -7.46 3.68
C LYS A 89 2.67 -6.98 4.97
N SER A 90 2.08 -5.97 5.62
CA SER A 90 2.67 -5.27 6.78
C SER A 90 3.07 -6.20 7.92
N TYR A 91 2.31 -7.28 8.14
CA TYR A 91 2.61 -8.28 9.19
C TYR A 91 3.88 -9.09 8.94
N ASP A 92 4.37 -9.15 7.70
CA ASP A 92 5.58 -9.88 7.31
C ASP A 92 6.83 -8.97 7.18
N THR A 93 6.70 -7.65 7.45
CA THR A 93 7.77 -6.67 7.21
C THR A 93 9.07 -7.00 7.93
N ILE A 94 9.00 -7.30 9.23
CA ILE A 94 10.19 -7.59 10.05
C ILE A 94 10.87 -8.87 9.53
N TRP A 95 10.09 -9.91 9.30
CA TRP A 95 10.59 -11.18 8.78
C TRP A 95 11.27 -11.01 7.42
N ALA A 96 10.60 -10.35 6.47
CA ALA A 96 11.14 -10.12 5.14
C ALA A 96 12.43 -9.28 5.16
N THR A 97 12.48 -8.27 6.03
CA THR A 97 13.67 -7.43 6.20
C THR A 97 14.82 -8.21 6.83
N GLN A 98 14.55 -9.03 7.84
CA GLN A 98 15.57 -9.91 8.45
C GLN A 98 16.11 -10.93 7.45
N MET A 99 15.26 -11.51 6.63
CA MET A 99 15.63 -12.47 5.59
C MET A 99 16.58 -11.85 4.56
N ILE A 100 16.31 -10.64 4.10
CA ILE A 100 17.08 -10.02 2.98
C ILE A 100 18.35 -9.30 3.44
N LYS A 101 18.44 -8.81 4.70
CA LYS A 101 19.53 -7.93 5.15
C LYS A 101 20.92 -8.51 4.94
N ASP A 102 21.08 -9.83 5.13
CA ASP A 102 22.38 -10.51 5.04
C ASP A 102 22.83 -10.73 3.59
N TYR A 103 21.95 -10.47 2.62
CA TYR A 103 22.22 -10.53 1.18
C TYR A 103 22.37 -9.14 0.55
N LEU A 104 22.35 -8.08 1.36
CA LEU A 104 22.63 -6.72 0.90
C LEU A 104 24.12 -6.42 0.94
N THR A 105 24.57 -5.48 0.08
CA THR A 105 25.91 -4.88 0.19
C THR A 105 26.07 -4.14 1.53
N SER A 106 27.29 -3.84 1.94
CA SER A 106 27.57 -3.12 3.20
C SER A 106 26.87 -1.76 3.29
N ASP A 107 26.71 -1.08 2.15
CA ASP A 107 26.00 0.18 1.98
C ASP A 107 24.55 0.01 1.49
N GLY A 108 24.11 -1.24 1.34
CA GLY A 108 22.77 -1.59 0.88
C GLY A 108 21.67 -1.13 1.85
N PHE A 109 20.47 -0.90 1.30
CA PHE A 109 19.34 -0.34 2.04
C PHE A 109 18.01 -1.00 1.63
N CYS A 110 16.97 -0.81 2.44
CA CYS A 110 15.63 -1.30 2.18
C CYS A 110 14.66 -0.14 1.92
N ILE A 111 13.70 -0.38 1.03
CA ILE A 111 12.67 0.59 0.64
C ILE A 111 11.31 -0.03 0.97
N SER A 112 10.52 0.61 1.83
CA SER A 112 9.14 0.20 2.07
C SER A 112 8.27 0.53 0.85
N LEU A 113 7.79 -0.49 0.14
CA LEU A 113 6.81 -0.37 -0.96
C LEU A 113 5.49 -1.01 -0.51
N GLN A 114 4.99 -0.61 0.64
CA GLN A 114 3.87 -1.24 1.34
C GLN A 114 2.78 -0.21 1.66
N ASN A 115 1.56 -0.70 1.90
CA ASN A 115 0.55 0.08 2.59
C ASN A 115 0.91 0.23 4.07
N GLY A 116 0.21 1.13 4.77
CA GLY A 116 0.48 1.39 6.19
C GLY A 116 1.79 2.16 6.41
N ILE A 117 2.32 2.05 7.62
CA ILE A 117 3.57 2.67 8.06
C ILE A 117 4.49 1.57 8.54
N ASN A 118 5.51 1.25 7.76
CA ASN A 118 6.39 0.11 8.00
C ASN A 118 7.88 0.50 8.07
N GLU A 119 8.21 1.77 7.89
CA GLU A 119 9.59 2.25 7.94
C GLU A 119 10.23 2.03 9.32
N ASP A 120 9.48 2.16 10.41
CA ASP A 120 9.94 1.87 11.76
C ASP A 120 10.28 0.38 11.95
N ARG A 121 9.48 -0.52 11.34
CA ARG A 121 9.73 -1.97 11.36
C ARG A 121 10.96 -2.35 10.56
N ILE A 122 11.14 -1.77 9.37
CA ILE A 122 12.35 -1.95 8.56
C ILE A 122 13.56 -1.41 9.31
N ALA A 123 13.45 -0.21 9.88
CA ALA A 123 14.53 0.43 10.62
C ALA A 123 14.93 -0.34 11.88
N SER A 124 14.00 -1.05 12.52
CA SER A 124 14.33 -1.91 13.68
C SER A 124 15.27 -3.07 13.30
N VAL A 125 15.36 -3.42 12.01
CA VAL A 125 16.21 -4.51 11.51
C VAL A 125 17.50 -4.01 10.86
N VAL A 126 17.42 -2.99 10.01
CA VAL A 126 18.58 -2.50 9.23
C VAL A 126 19.07 -1.14 9.66
N GLY A 127 18.39 -0.49 10.59
CA GLY A 127 18.68 0.87 11.06
C GLY A 127 18.05 1.96 10.17
N TRP A 128 17.80 3.13 10.78
CA TRP A 128 17.18 4.28 10.10
C TRP A 128 17.98 4.77 8.89
N GLY A 129 19.32 4.73 8.96
CA GLY A 129 20.20 5.14 7.87
C GLY A 129 20.10 4.27 6.62
N LYS A 130 19.54 3.06 6.74
CA LYS A 130 19.34 2.10 5.63
C LYS A 130 17.86 1.92 5.26
N THR A 131 17.00 2.84 5.68
CA THR A 131 15.55 2.76 5.43
C THR A 131 15.09 3.93 4.57
N LEU A 132 14.36 3.64 3.49
CA LEU A 132 13.62 4.58 2.67
C LEU A 132 12.14 4.23 2.65
N GLY A 133 11.29 5.24 2.42
CA GLY A 133 9.88 5.04 2.13
C GLY A 133 9.56 5.27 0.65
N CYS A 134 8.69 4.45 0.12
CA CYS A 134 8.05 4.63 -1.19
C CYS A 134 6.56 4.45 -1.04
N ILE A 135 5.80 5.51 -1.22
CA ILE A 135 4.35 5.52 -1.13
C ILE A 135 3.80 5.26 -2.53
N ALA A 136 3.00 4.21 -2.69
CA ALA A 136 2.25 3.95 -3.92
C ALA A 136 0.79 4.40 -3.73
N SER A 137 0.39 5.45 -4.43
CA SER A 137 -0.96 6.03 -4.32
C SER A 137 -1.72 5.86 -5.64
N THR A 138 -3.04 5.68 -5.53
CA THR A 138 -3.93 5.59 -6.72
C THR A 138 -3.49 4.54 -7.75
N ILE A 139 -2.84 3.47 -7.28
CA ILE A 139 -2.51 2.31 -8.11
C ILE A 139 -3.37 1.12 -7.63
N ALA A 140 -4.30 0.71 -8.46
CA ALA A 140 -5.15 -0.45 -8.17
C ALA A 140 -4.64 -1.65 -8.98
N VAL A 141 -3.80 -2.43 -8.35
CA VAL A 141 -3.24 -3.67 -8.90
C VAL A 141 -3.74 -4.88 -8.12
N GLU A 142 -3.92 -5.99 -8.80
CA GLU A 142 -4.38 -7.25 -8.24
C GLU A 142 -3.58 -8.42 -8.81
N LEU A 143 -3.11 -9.32 -7.95
CA LEU A 143 -2.62 -10.62 -8.35
C LEU A 143 -3.82 -11.54 -8.54
N ALA A 144 -4.23 -11.70 -9.81
CA ALA A 144 -5.43 -12.44 -10.19
C ALA A 144 -5.20 -13.96 -10.16
N ALA A 145 -4.00 -14.40 -10.58
CA ALA A 145 -3.55 -15.79 -10.57
C ALA A 145 -2.02 -15.82 -10.49
N PRO A 146 -1.38 -16.99 -10.27
CA PRO A 146 0.06 -17.12 -10.37
C PRO A 146 0.61 -16.51 -11.66
N GLY A 147 1.52 -15.53 -11.54
CA GLY A 147 2.14 -14.83 -12.67
C GLY A 147 1.24 -13.85 -13.43
N GLN A 148 0.01 -13.57 -12.97
CA GLN A 148 -0.93 -12.69 -13.66
C GLN A 148 -1.34 -11.50 -12.77
N ILE A 149 -1.01 -10.30 -13.20
CA ILE A 149 -1.30 -9.06 -12.47
C ILE A 149 -2.19 -8.16 -13.34
N ASN A 150 -3.34 -7.79 -12.78
CA ASN A 150 -4.25 -6.83 -13.39
C ASN A 150 -4.00 -5.43 -12.81
N ARG A 151 -4.08 -4.41 -13.66
CA ARG A 151 -4.13 -3.01 -13.25
C ARG A 151 -5.47 -2.42 -13.68
N ASN A 152 -6.25 -1.95 -12.71
CA ASN A 152 -7.62 -1.52 -12.91
C ASN A 152 -7.80 0.02 -12.91
N VAL A 153 -6.70 0.78 -12.99
CA VAL A 153 -6.70 2.25 -13.08
C VAL A 153 -5.67 2.71 -14.11
N ALA A 154 -5.96 3.81 -14.77
CA ALA A 154 -5.06 4.40 -15.74
C ALA A 154 -3.72 4.84 -15.10
N LEU A 155 -2.67 4.92 -15.91
CA LEU A 155 -1.38 5.50 -15.52
C LEU A 155 -1.57 6.95 -15.01
N GLY A 156 -0.69 7.39 -14.12
CA GLY A 156 -0.76 8.72 -13.50
C GLY A 156 -0.67 9.86 -14.50
N GLY A 157 0.14 9.69 -15.53
CA GLY A 157 0.37 10.72 -16.54
C GLY A 157 0.96 12.00 -15.93
N LYS A 158 0.53 13.17 -16.43
CA LYS A 158 0.97 14.47 -15.90
C LYS A 158 0.17 14.95 -14.68
N GLU A 159 -0.97 14.34 -14.41
CA GLU A 159 -1.96 14.85 -13.46
C GLU A 159 -1.83 14.21 -12.07
N ARG A 160 -1.32 12.98 -12.00
CA ARG A 160 -1.30 12.23 -10.74
C ARG A 160 0.08 11.63 -10.48
N THR A 161 0.61 11.88 -9.30
CA THR A 161 1.79 11.18 -8.80
C THR A 161 1.37 9.83 -8.25
N ILE A 162 1.97 8.76 -8.76
CA ILE A 162 1.70 7.39 -8.32
C ILE A 162 2.70 6.97 -7.24
N PHE A 163 3.97 7.33 -7.39
CA PHE A 163 5.00 6.99 -6.40
C PHE A 163 5.60 8.25 -5.78
N SER A 164 5.66 8.30 -4.45
CA SER A 164 6.41 9.31 -3.71
C SER A 164 7.54 8.65 -2.94
N VAL A 165 8.78 9.05 -3.18
CA VAL A 165 9.97 8.45 -2.55
C VAL A 165 10.61 9.45 -1.60
N GLY A 166 10.86 9.04 -0.37
CA GLY A 166 11.43 9.93 0.64
C GLY A 166 12.34 9.24 1.65
N GLU A 167 13.26 10.03 2.20
CA GLU A 167 14.03 9.66 3.38
C GLU A 167 13.20 9.84 4.65
N VAL A 168 13.46 8.99 5.62
CA VAL A 168 12.83 9.08 6.95
C VAL A 168 13.15 10.39 7.69
N HIS A 169 14.23 11.07 7.31
CA HIS A 169 14.64 12.38 7.86
C HIS A 169 14.24 13.59 6.99
N GLY A 170 13.48 13.37 5.90
CA GLY A 170 12.90 14.43 5.05
C GLY A 170 13.86 15.09 4.05
N ARG A 171 15.15 14.73 3.98
CA ARG A 171 16.07 15.31 2.98
C ARG A 171 15.96 14.56 1.65
N ILE A 172 16.06 15.29 0.53
CA ILE A 172 16.10 14.69 -0.80
C ILE A 172 17.56 14.35 -1.16
N THR A 173 17.94 13.10 -0.93
CA THR A 173 19.29 12.58 -1.14
C THR A 173 19.50 12.05 -2.57
N PRO A 174 20.74 11.76 -2.98
CA PRO A 174 21.01 11.12 -4.27
C PRO A 174 20.29 9.78 -4.44
N ARG A 175 20.17 8.94 -3.40
CA ARG A 175 19.46 7.67 -3.50
C ARG A 175 17.96 7.86 -3.68
N VAL A 176 17.33 8.88 -3.05
CA VAL A 176 15.93 9.23 -3.31
C VAL A 176 15.72 9.59 -4.77
N ARG A 177 16.58 10.45 -5.34
CA ARG A 177 16.50 10.84 -6.76
C ARG A 177 16.65 9.64 -7.70
N LYS A 178 17.63 8.76 -7.42
CA LYS A 178 17.86 7.52 -8.17
C LYS A 178 16.64 6.61 -8.18
N ILE A 179 16.04 6.35 -7.02
CA ILE A 179 14.85 5.50 -6.92
C ILE A 179 13.63 6.16 -7.59
N THR A 180 13.49 7.48 -7.45
CA THR A 180 12.42 8.24 -8.13
C THR A 180 12.56 8.14 -9.65
N GLU A 181 13.75 8.34 -10.19
CA GLU A 181 14.03 8.21 -11.64
C GLU A 181 13.70 6.80 -12.14
N MET A 182 14.13 5.78 -11.39
CA MET A 182 13.84 4.39 -11.70
C MET A 182 12.31 4.12 -11.71
N LEU A 183 11.56 4.58 -10.72
CA LEU A 183 10.12 4.38 -10.64
C LEU A 183 9.34 5.18 -11.68
N ASN A 184 9.89 6.27 -12.24
CA ASN A 184 9.28 6.97 -13.39
C ASN A 184 9.20 6.11 -14.65
N SER A 185 9.97 5.02 -14.74
CA SER A 185 9.81 4.04 -15.83
C SER A 185 8.65 3.07 -15.59
N VAL A 186 8.13 3.00 -14.38
CA VAL A 186 6.93 2.21 -14.04
C VAL A 186 5.67 3.06 -14.18
N ASP A 187 5.66 4.21 -13.50
CA ASP A 187 4.61 5.23 -13.54
C ASP A 187 5.15 6.53 -12.90
N THR A 188 4.37 7.59 -12.91
CA THR A 188 4.77 8.90 -12.41
C THR A 188 5.29 8.85 -10.97
N ALA A 189 6.52 9.25 -10.76
CA ALA A 189 7.17 9.28 -9.46
C ALA A 189 7.74 10.66 -9.13
N LYS A 190 7.71 11.05 -7.87
CA LYS A 190 8.34 12.27 -7.36
C LYS A 190 9.16 12.00 -6.09
N PRO A 191 10.22 12.78 -5.81
CA PRO A 191 10.83 12.81 -4.50
C PRO A 191 9.93 13.58 -3.52
N THR A 192 9.93 13.20 -2.25
CA THR A 192 9.22 13.94 -1.20
C THR A 192 10.14 14.24 -0.01
N SER A 193 9.98 15.44 0.55
CA SER A 193 10.56 15.82 1.84
C SER A 193 9.58 15.61 3.00
N ASN A 194 8.32 15.29 2.70
CA ASN A 194 7.25 15.05 3.67
C ASN A 194 6.81 13.57 3.65
N LEU A 195 7.76 12.64 3.82
CA LEU A 195 7.46 11.22 3.79
C LEU A 195 6.35 10.84 4.79
N TRP A 196 6.44 11.31 6.03
CA TRP A 196 5.52 10.91 7.09
C TRP A 196 4.11 11.49 6.89
N GLY A 197 4.00 12.73 6.47
CA GLY A 197 2.70 13.34 6.17
C GLY A 197 2.01 12.69 4.97
N GLU A 198 2.74 12.41 3.88
CA GLU A 198 2.19 11.68 2.73
C GLU A 198 1.83 10.23 3.08
N ARG A 199 2.66 9.55 3.92
CA ARG A 199 2.37 8.20 4.42
C ARG A 199 1.10 8.17 5.25
N TRP A 200 0.97 9.14 6.19
CA TRP A 200 -0.22 9.20 7.03
C TRP A 200 -1.46 9.58 6.23
N SER A 201 -1.38 10.52 5.30
CA SER A 201 -2.50 10.84 4.40
C SER A 201 -2.97 9.61 3.62
N LYS A 202 -2.04 8.79 3.12
CA LYS A 202 -2.38 7.51 2.49
C LYS A 202 -2.97 6.50 3.48
N LEU A 203 -2.47 6.47 4.72
CA LEU A 203 -3.04 5.64 5.79
C LEU A 203 -4.50 6.03 6.06
N VAL A 204 -4.83 7.32 6.14
CA VAL A 204 -6.21 7.80 6.34
C VAL A 204 -7.11 7.31 5.21
N VAL A 205 -6.69 7.40 3.95
CA VAL A 205 -7.45 6.84 2.81
C VAL A 205 -7.67 5.33 2.98
N ASN A 206 -6.67 4.60 3.43
CA ASN A 206 -6.80 3.16 3.64
C ASN A 206 -7.75 2.85 4.82
N CYS A 207 -7.67 3.56 5.94
CA CYS A 207 -8.57 3.42 7.10
C CYS A 207 -10.02 3.74 6.74
N MET A 208 -10.24 4.71 5.88
CA MET A 208 -11.53 5.12 5.38
C MET A 208 -12.19 4.07 4.47
N ARG A 209 -11.42 3.42 3.60
CA ARG A 209 -11.95 2.64 2.46
C ARG A 209 -11.85 1.13 2.64
N ASN A 210 -10.70 0.65 3.12
CA ASN A 210 -10.38 -0.77 3.12
C ASN A 210 -11.26 -1.56 4.10
N PRO A 211 -11.42 -1.14 5.36
CA PRO A 211 -12.19 -1.92 6.34
C PRO A 211 -13.70 -1.89 6.07
N VAL A 212 -14.24 -0.78 5.53
CA VAL A 212 -15.65 -0.70 5.17
C VAL A 212 -15.96 -1.73 4.07
N SER A 213 -15.10 -1.84 3.04
CA SER A 213 -15.28 -2.86 1.99
C SER A 213 -15.12 -4.28 2.53
N ALA A 214 -14.19 -4.51 3.45
CA ALA A 214 -13.98 -5.80 4.09
C ALA A 214 -15.17 -6.21 4.97
N ALA A 215 -15.69 -5.27 5.76
CA ALA A 215 -16.79 -5.51 6.68
C ALA A 215 -18.14 -5.69 5.97
N THR A 216 -18.41 -4.92 4.91
CA THR A 216 -19.68 -5.00 4.19
C THR A 216 -19.70 -6.06 3.09
N GLY A 217 -18.54 -6.56 2.65
CA GLY A 217 -18.42 -7.42 1.46
C GLY A 217 -18.71 -6.70 0.13
N ARG A 218 -18.88 -5.37 0.15
CA ARG A 218 -19.28 -4.56 -1.01
C ARG A 218 -18.10 -3.84 -1.66
N GLY A 219 -18.25 -3.47 -2.93
CA GLY A 219 -17.34 -2.60 -3.65
C GLY A 219 -17.39 -1.15 -3.15
N GLY A 220 -16.37 -0.35 -3.57
CA GLY A 220 -16.26 1.04 -3.12
C GLY A 220 -17.44 1.92 -3.48
N ASN A 221 -18.00 1.77 -4.69
CA ASN A 221 -19.16 2.55 -5.14
C ASN A 221 -20.42 2.22 -4.37
N ALA A 222 -20.66 0.93 -4.07
CA ALA A 222 -21.83 0.51 -3.29
C ALA A 222 -21.79 1.09 -1.87
N ASN A 223 -20.61 1.11 -1.24
CA ASN A 223 -20.43 1.70 0.08
C ASN A 223 -20.60 3.23 0.07
N ASP A 224 -20.15 3.92 -0.99
CA ASP A 224 -20.34 5.37 -1.09
C ASP A 224 -21.79 5.76 -1.35
N LYS A 225 -22.58 4.93 -2.05
CA LYS A 225 -24.02 5.15 -2.28
C LYS A 225 -24.86 4.86 -1.02
N ASP A 226 -24.36 3.98 -0.15
CA ASP A 226 -25.01 3.68 1.13
C ASP A 226 -24.66 4.74 2.18
N GLU A 227 -25.68 5.43 2.73
CA GLU A 227 -25.48 6.56 3.64
C GLU A 227 -24.70 6.18 4.90
N HIS A 228 -25.06 5.05 5.53
CA HIS A 228 -24.39 4.61 6.75
C HIS A 228 -22.91 4.29 6.51
N SER A 229 -22.62 3.50 5.49
CA SER A 229 -21.23 3.16 5.09
C SER A 229 -20.40 4.40 4.72
N ARG A 230 -21.03 5.35 4.02
CA ARG A 230 -20.39 6.60 3.62
C ARG A 230 -20.05 7.47 4.83
N ARG A 231 -20.98 7.67 5.76
CA ARG A 231 -20.74 8.44 6.97
C ARG A 231 -19.73 7.79 7.89
N LEU A 232 -19.79 6.46 8.05
CA LEU A 232 -18.76 5.72 8.77
C LEU A 232 -17.38 5.94 8.16
N ALA A 233 -17.26 5.90 6.82
CA ALA A 233 -16.00 6.17 6.13
C ALA A 233 -15.45 7.58 6.45
N VAL A 234 -16.30 8.61 6.51
CA VAL A 234 -15.90 9.99 6.88
C VAL A 234 -15.42 10.02 8.33
N ARG A 235 -16.15 9.40 9.27
CA ARG A 235 -15.75 9.33 10.67
C ARG A 235 -14.39 8.63 10.86
N LEU A 236 -14.19 7.49 10.20
CA LEU A 236 -12.90 6.77 10.21
C LEU A 236 -11.74 7.66 9.73
N ALA A 237 -11.98 8.45 8.68
CA ALA A 237 -10.99 9.38 8.14
C ALA A 237 -10.75 10.57 9.07
N GLY A 238 -11.79 11.14 9.68
CA GLY A 238 -11.70 12.24 10.64
C GLY A 238 -10.85 11.86 11.86
N GLU A 239 -11.18 10.74 12.51
CA GLU A 239 -10.40 10.22 13.64
C GLU A 239 -8.94 9.97 13.25
N ALA A 240 -8.68 9.27 12.14
CA ALA A 240 -7.33 8.98 11.69
C ALA A 240 -6.56 10.26 11.30
N GLY A 241 -7.24 11.24 10.69
CA GLY A 241 -6.69 12.55 10.37
C GLY A 241 -6.27 13.34 11.62
N GLN A 242 -7.14 13.36 12.64
CA GLN A 242 -6.87 13.99 13.93
C GLN A 242 -5.60 13.41 14.59
N ILE A 243 -5.46 12.08 14.59
CA ILE A 243 -4.26 11.44 15.15
C ILE A 243 -3.02 11.82 14.36
N GLY A 244 -3.08 11.89 13.03
CA GLY A 244 -1.95 12.31 12.20
C GLY A 244 -1.47 13.73 12.51
N ILE A 245 -2.41 14.67 12.68
CA ILE A 245 -2.11 16.05 13.06
C ILE A 245 -1.55 16.11 14.49
N ALA A 246 -2.13 15.37 15.43
CA ALA A 246 -1.65 15.31 16.82
C ALA A 246 -0.23 14.72 16.93
N LEU A 247 0.18 13.85 15.99
CA LEU A 247 1.56 13.36 15.85
C LEU A 247 2.51 14.37 15.19
N GLY A 248 2.02 15.54 14.76
CA GLY A 248 2.79 16.59 14.12
C GLY A 248 3.03 16.38 12.62
N TYR A 249 2.26 15.54 11.95
CA TYR A 249 2.39 15.30 10.51
C TYR A 249 1.64 16.37 9.71
N GLU A 250 2.27 16.85 8.65
CA GLU A 250 1.63 17.73 7.65
C GLU A 250 0.88 16.85 6.62
N LEU A 251 -0.43 16.77 6.77
CA LEU A 251 -1.27 15.94 5.91
C LEU A 251 -1.62 16.67 4.61
N GLY A 252 -1.59 15.95 3.49
CA GLY A 252 -2.16 16.40 2.22
C GLY A 252 -3.63 16.05 2.10
N LEU A 253 -4.23 16.38 0.95
CA LEU A 253 -5.62 16.05 0.63
C LEU A 253 -5.88 14.54 0.76
N ILE A 254 -6.98 14.20 1.40
CA ILE A 254 -7.46 12.85 1.61
C ILE A 254 -8.69 12.66 0.71
N TYR A 255 -8.51 11.94 -0.37
CA TYR A 255 -9.59 11.71 -1.33
C TYR A 255 -10.19 13.01 -1.92
N LYS A 256 -9.36 14.03 -2.11
CA LYS A 256 -9.68 15.43 -2.51
C LYS A 256 -10.37 16.27 -1.41
N ILE A 257 -10.46 15.77 -0.18
CA ILE A 257 -11.03 16.47 0.96
C ILE A 257 -9.88 16.99 1.84
N GLU A 258 -9.98 18.20 2.31
CA GLU A 258 -9.04 18.76 3.29
C GLU A 258 -9.14 17.99 4.62
N PRO A 259 -8.02 17.66 5.27
CA PRO A 259 -8.04 16.92 6.55
C PRO A 259 -8.89 17.58 7.62
N MET A 260 -8.89 18.92 7.69
CA MET A 260 -9.69 19.66 8.68
C MET A 260 -11.20 19.56 8.45
N VAL A 261 -11.64 19.40 7.19
CA VAL A 261 -13.06 19.18 6.87
C VAL A 261 -13.50 17.80 7.35
N LEU A 262 -12.67 16.77 7.14
CA LEU A 262 -12.94 15.42 7.67
C LEU A 262 -13.03 15.38 9.20
N ILE A 263 -12.15 16.12 9.88
CA ILE A 263 -12.13 16.22 11.34
C ILE A 263 -13.35 17.00 11.85
N ALA A 264 -13.75 18.11 11.18
CA ALA A 264 -14.94 18.85 11.54
C ALA A 264 -16.22 17.99 11.38
N ALA A 265 -16.31 17.26 10.25
CA ALA A 265 -17.43 16.34 10.00
C ALA A 265 -17.54 15.24 11.05
N GLU A 266 -16.42 14.67 11.48
CA GLU A 266 -16.37 13.66 12.56
C GLU A 266 -16.82 14.27 13.90
N ASN A 267 -16.44 15.52 14.20
CA ASN A 267 -16.83 16.26 15.40
C ASN A 267 -18.28 16.81 15.37
N GLY A 268 -19.08 16.44 14.36
CA GLY A 268 -20.51 16.76 14.29
C GLY A 268 -20.88 18.00 13.50
N ASP A 269 -19.95 18.61 12.74
CA ASP A 269 -20.25 19.69 11.81
C ASP A 269 -21.02 19.14 10.61
N SER A 270 -22.29 19.55 10.48
CA SER A 270 -23.21 19.08 9.45
C SER A 270 -22.84 19.56 8.04
N ASP A 271 -22.29 20.76 7.92
CA ASP A 271 -21.92 21.34 6.63
C ASP A 271 -20.63 20.65 6.10
N ALA A 272 -19.66 20.42 6.98
CA ALA A 272 -18.48 19.63 6.65
C ALA A 272 -18.83 18.18 6.28
N MET A 273 -19.81 17.56 6.97
CA MET A 273 -20.28 16.24 6.61
C MET A 273 -20.92 16.23 5.21
N ALA A 274 -21.78 17.22 4.91
CA ALA A 274 -22.43 17.34 3.61
C ALA A 274 -21.39 17.54 2.48
N GLU A 275 -20.36 18.35 2.69
CA GLU A 275 -19.24 18.53 1.74
C GLU A 275 -18.52 17.21 1.49
N CYS A 276 -18.20 16.45 2.55
CA CYS A 276 -17.56 15.14 2.42
C CYS A 276 -18.44 14.17 1.61
N GLU A 277 -19.74 14.10 1.91
CA GLU A 277 -20.69 13.24 1.21
C GLU A 277 -20.81 13.58 -0.26
N GLU A 278 -20.89 14.85 -0.62
CA GLU A 278 -20.93 15.31 -2.01
C GLU A 278 -19.69 14.86 -2.80
N ILE A 279 -18.48 15.06 -2.25
CA ILE A 279 -17.23 14.66 -2.90
C ILE A 279 -17.17 13.13 -3.08
N LEU A 280 -17.57 12.36 -2.06
CA LEU A 280 -17.55 10.90 -2.13
C LEU A 280 -18.54 10.37 -3.17
N LEU A 281 -19.75 10.90 -3.23
CA LEU A 281 -20.76 10.55 -4.22
C LEU A 281 -20.32 10.90 -5.65
N ALA A 282 -19.74 12.10 -5.86
CA ALA A 282 -19.23 12.52 -7.15
C ALA A 282 -18.14 11.56 -7.69
N ASN A 283 -17.31 11.01 -6.81
CA ASN A 283 -16.25 10.06 -7.18
C ASN A 283 -16.78 8.68 -7.65
N THR A 284 -18.05 8.35 -7.41
CA THR A 284 -18.63 7.05 -7.85
C THR A 284 -18.73 6.93 -9.37
N SER A 285 -18.83 8.05 -10.09
CA SER A 285 -18.93 8.08 -11.56
C SER A 285 -17.62 7.71 -12.29
N PHE A 286 -16.49 7.73 -11.58
CA PHE A 286 -15.16 7.50 -12.17
C PHE A 286 -14.59 6.11 -11.86
N ARG A 287 -15.34 5.24 -11.18
CA ARG A 287 -14.89 3.92 -10.74
C ARG A 287 -15.82 2.82 -11.22
N ASN A 288 -15.27 1.62 -11.42
CA ASN A 288 -16.06 0.42 -11.67
C ASN A 288 -16.72 -0.03 -10.34
N ASP A 289 -18.01 -0.44 -10.43
CA ASP A 289 -18.78 -0.89 -9.28
C ASP A 289 -18.21 -2.17 -8.64
N ASP A 290 -17.54 -3.02 -9.42
CA ASP A 290 -16.92 -4.26 -8.94
C ASP A 290 -15.56 -4.05 -8.27
N GLN A 291 -15.00 -2.85 -8.36
CA GLN A 291 -13.69 -2.55 -7.80
C GLN A 291 -13.72 -2.57 -6.27
N ARG A 292 -12.94 -3.49 -5.69
CA ARG A 292 -12.78 -3.61 -4.23
C ARG A 292 -11.39 -3.16 -3.80
N PRO A 293 -11.27 -2.40 -2.69
CA PRO A 293 -10.01 -2.16 -2.02
C PRO A 293 -9.33 -3.47 -1.60
N SER A 294 -8.01 -3.42 -1.37
CA SER A 294 -7.17 -4.61 -1.11
C SER A 294 -7.68 -5.47 0.05
N MET A 295 -8.16 -4.87 1.14
CA MET A 295 -8.67 -5.60 2.30
C MET A 295 -9.97 -6.38 1.97
N GLY A 296 -10.86 -5.79 1.18
CA GLY A 296 -12.05 -6.50 0.68
C GLY A 296 -11.67 -7.67 -0.24
N GLN A 297 -10.60 -7.54 -1.03
CA GLN A 297 -10.06 -8.64 -1.84
C GLN A 297 -9.46 -9.74 -0.95
N ASP A 298 -8.77 -9.38 0.15
CA ASP A 298 -8.20 -10.35 1.09
C ASP A 298 -9.30 -11.19 1.76
N ILE A 299 -10.40 -10.57 2.24
CA ILE A 299 -11.55 -11.28 2.82
C ILE A 299 -12.16 -12.25 1.81
N LEU A 300 -12.41 -11.82 0.57
CA LEU A 300 -12.97 -12.70 -0.48
C LEU A 300 -12.07 -13.90 -0.79
N LYS A 301 -10.76 -13.75 -0.64
CA LYS A 301 -9.77 -14.80 -0.88
C LYS A 301 -9.45 -15.62 0.38
N GLY A 302 -10.16 -15.39 1.50
CA GLY A 302 -9.91 -16.03 2.79
C GLY A 302 -8.50 -15.76 3.33
N ARG A 303 -7.93 -14.60 3.05
CA ARG A 303 -6.58 -14.21 3.46
C ARG A 303 -6.63 -13.28 4.66
N ARG A 304 -5.59 -13.34 5.51
CA ARG A 304 -5.36 -12.37 6.58
C ARG A 304 -5.30 -10.96 6.01
N THR A 305 -5.98 -10.02 6.65
CA THR A 305 -5.97 -8.60 6.25
C THR A 305 -4.86 -7.81 6.96
N GLU A 306 -4.73 -6.54 6.60
CA GLU A 306 -3.82 -5.59 7.26
C GLU A 306 -4.53 -4.70 8.27
N ILE A 307 -5.69 -5.11 8.81
CA ILE A 307 -6.52 -4.28 9.70
C ILE A 307 -5.74 -3.76 10.91
N ASP A 308 -4.89 -4.60 11.51
CA ASP A 308 -4.07 -4.22 12.67
C ASP A 308 -3.00 -3.18 12.36
N PHE A 309 -2.58 -3.10 11.09
CA PHE A 309 -1.53 -2.20 10.59
C PHE A 309 -2.10 -0.93 9.94
N LEU A 310 -3.41 -0.84 9.80
CA LEU A 310 -4.16 0.32 9.33
C LEU A 310 -4.97 0.93 10.47
N ASN A 311 -6.23 0.57 10.64
CA ASN A 311 -7.09 1.10 11.72
C ASN A 311 -6.56 0.73 13.12
N GLY A 312 -6.02 -0.48 13.30
CA GLY A 312 -5.37 -0.88 14.54
C GLY A 312 -4.15 -0.02 14.90
N LEU A 313 -3.38 0.44 13.90
CA LEU A 313 -2.30 1.39 14.11
C LEU A 313 -2.81 2.76 14.57
N VAL A 314 -3.91 3.25 14.00
CA VAL A 314 -4.57 4.49 14.45
C VAL A 314 -4.96 4.38 15.92
N VAL A 315 -5.59 3.26 16.31
CA VAL A 315 -5.96 2.98 17.71
C VAL A 315 -4.73 2.96 18.62
N GLU A 316 -3.65 2.29 18.20
CA GLU A 316 -2.39 2.25 18.97
C GLU A 316 -1.80 3.65 19.19
N LYS A 317 -1.78 4.47 18.14
CA LYS A 317 -1.23 5.84 18.24
C LYS A 317 -2.14 6.76 19.06
N ALA A 318 -3.45 6.63 18.93
CA ALA A 318 -4.44 7.36 19.72
C ALA A 318 -4.24 7.07 21.22
N ALA A 319 -4.12 5.81 21.62
CA ALA A 319 -3.89 5.42 22.99
C ALA A 319 -2.61 6.05 23.58
N LYS A 320 -1.52 6.15 22.81
CA LYS A 320 -0.27 6.80 23.22
C LYS A 320 -0.42 8.31 23.40
N LEU A 321 -1.38 8.93 22.74
CA LEU A 321 -1.69 10.36 22.83
C LEU A 321 -2.77 10.67 23.87
N GLY A 322 -3.40 9.64 24.45
CA GLY A 322 -4.57 9.80 25.34
C GLY A 322 -5.82 10.26 24.61
N LEU A 323 -5.94 9.93 23.34
CA LEU A 323 -7.09 10.26 22.49
C LEU A 323 -7.93 9.01 22.21
N GLU A 324 -9.23 9.19 21.98
CA GLU A 324 -10.15 8.12 21.62
C GLU A 324 -10.48 8.14 20.12
N VAL A 325 -10.60 6.95 19.51
CA VAL A 325 -10.94 6.75 18.12
C VAL A 325 -11.93 5.58 17.99
N PRO A 326 -13.15 5.77 18.50
CA PRO A 326 -14.12 4.68 18.65
C PRO A 326 -14.55 4.05 17.32
N ALA A 327 -14.67 4.82 16.24
CA ALA A 327 -15.00 4.28 14.93
C ALA A 327 -13.88 3.36 14.39
N ASN A 328 -12.61 3.80 14.49
CA ASN A 328 -11.48 2.98 14.08
C ASN A 328 -11.32 1.72 14.95
N ALA A 329 -11.56 1.82 16.25
CA ALA A 329 -11.54 0.67 17.15
C ALA A 329 -12.66 -0.33 16.83
N GLY A 330 -13.88 0.16 16.62
CA GLY A 330 -15.05 -0.66 16.31
C GLY A 330 -14.91 -1.40 14.99
N ILE A 331 -14.53 -0.70 13.90
CA ILE A 331 -14.38 -1.35 12.61
C ILE A 331 -13.20 -2.36 12.60
N ALA A 332 -12.15 -2.10 13.37
CA ALA A 332 -11.05 -3.04 13.50
C ALA A 332 -11.50 -4.34 14.19
N ASP A 333 -12.36 -4.25 15.22
CA ASP A 333 -12.95 -5.44 15.84
C ASP A 333 -13.85 -6.21 14.87
N VAL A 334 -14.72 -5.52 14.14
CA VAL A 334 -15.60 -6.16 13.15
C VAL A 334 -14.79 -6.94 12.12
N VAL A 335 -13.75 -6.34 11.53
CA VAL A 335 -12.92 -7.03 10.52
C VAL A 335 -12.20 -8.23 11.13
N ARG A 336 -11.64 -8.12 12.34
CA ARG A 336 -11.01 -9.27 13.05
C ARG A 336 -11.98 -10.41 13.28
N ARG A 337 -13.23 -10.12 13.63
CA ARG A 337 -14.28 -11.14 13.82
C ARG A 337 -14.64 -11.83 12.51
N ILE A 338 -14.67 -11.08 11.39
CA ILE A 338 -14.89 -11.64 10.06
C ILE A 338 -13.70 -12.56 9.68
N GLU A 339 -12.47 -12.13 9.93
CA GLU A 339 -11.27 -12.96 9.68
C GLU A 339 -11.28 -14.30 10.44
N ARG A 340 -11.82 -14.28 11.67
CA ARG A 340 -11.97 -15.51 12.48
C ARG A 340 -13.22 -16.33 12.13
N GLY A 341 -14.05 -15.86 11.18
CA GLY A 341 -15.29 -16.54 10.81
C GLY A 341 -16.37 -16.49 11.88
N GLU A 342 -16.30 -15.55 12.82
CA GLU A 342 -17.30 -15.36 13.88
C GLU A 342 -18.56 -14.66 13.36
N ILE A 343 -18.40 -13.80 12.36
CA ILE A 343 -19.49 -13.10 11.66
C ILE A 343 -19.19 -13.06 10.17
N GLU A 344 -20.22 -12.95 9.35
CA GLU A 344 -20.11 -12.77 7.91
C GLU A 344 -19.94 -11.31 7.53
N ALA A 345 -19.23 -11.06 6.41
CA ALA A 345 -19.10 -9.73 5.84
C ALA A 345 -20.45 -9.31 5.21
N SER A 346 -21.10 -8.34 5.82
CA SER A 346 -22.39 -7.80 5.36
C SER A 346 -22.60 -6.37 5.85
N PRO A 347 -23.51 -5.58 5.26
CA PRO A 347 -23.83 -4.25 5.74
C PRO A 347 -24.27 -4.22 7.21
N GLU A 348 -24.94 -5.27 7.65
CA GLU A 348 -25.41 -5.42 9.04
C GLU A 348 -24.26 -5.51 10.03
N ALA A 349 -23.08 -6.00 9.61
CA ALA A 349 -21.92 -6.12 10.47
C ALA A 349 -21.41 -4.76 11.00
N ILE A 350 -21.72 -3.66 10.32
CA ILE A 350 -21.33 -2.30 10.71
C ILE A 350 -22.49 -1.45 11.22
N SER A 351 -23.71 -2.00 11.33
CA SER A 351 -24.92 -1.22 11.65
C SER A 351 -24.90 -0.55 13.03
N HIS A 352 -24.03 -1.02 13.92
CA HIS A 352 -23.87 -0.48 15.28
C HIS A 352 -22.72 0.55 15.39
N LEU A 353 -21.99 0.81 14.34
CA LEU A 353 -20.90 1.79 14.26
C LEU A 353 -21.41 3.09 13.68
#